data_1996ffbc9eaf36ed100bd00fb18abbcf
#
_entry.id   1996ffbc9eaf36ed100bd00fb18abbcf
#
_cell.length_a   1.000
_cell.length_b   1.000
_cell.length_c   1.000
_cell.angle_alpha   90.00
_cell.angle_beta   90.00
_cell.angle_gamma   90.00
#
_symmetry.space_group_name_H-M   'P 1'
#
loop_
_entity.id
_entity.type
_entity.pdbx_description
1 polymer ?
#
loop_
_entity_poly.entity_id
_entity_poly.type
_entity_poly.pdbx_seq_one_letter_code
_entity_poly.pdbx_strand_id
1 'polypeptide(L)'
;MTQLEEIDKELTDSKFYELCNIMGKKWVLLILISIYANIHTFSGIMKAVPKINTSILTNRLNELVDKWFVIRTAKSEYYLSEQWTELMEWLKSLKERATQTGRDKPTKKNK
;
A
#
# COMPACT_ATOMS: atom_id res chain seq x y z
N MET A 1 -15.25 -27.29 -2.40
CA MET A 1 -15.17 -25.98 -1.80
C MET A 1 -14.24 -25.94 -0.62
N THR A 2 -13.44 -24.95 -0.52
CA THR A 2 -12.49 -24.85 0.54
C THR A 2 -13.04 -24.12 1.72
N GLN A 3 -12.40 -24.34 2.86
CA GLN A 3 -12.70 -23.59 4.05
C GLN A 3 -12.51 -22.10 3.86
N LEU A 4 -11.49 -21.77 3.10
CA LEU A 4 -11.19 -20.37 2.81
C LEU A 4 -12.35 -19.68 2.13
N GLU A 5 -12.94 -20.35 1.17
CA GLU A 5 -14.09 -19.78 0.46
C GLU A 5 -15.25 -19.50 1.40
N GLU A 6 -15.50 -20.43 2.32
CA GLU A 6 -16.58 -20.26 3.27
C GLU A 6 -16.32 -19.14 4.25
N ILE A 7 -15.09 -19.10 4.76
CA ILE A 7 -14.73 -18.10 5.75
C ILE A 7 -14.77 -16.72 5.14
N ASP A 8 -14.32 -16.60 3.90
CA ASP A 8 -14.04 -15.31 3.32
C ASP A 8 -15.11 -14.82 2.39
N LYS A 9 -16.30 -15.39 2.49
CA LYS A 9 -17.34 -14.94 1.60
C LYS A 9 -17.56 -13.45 1.71
N GLU A 10 -17.49 -12.92 2.91
CA GLU A 10 -17.63 -11.49 3.13
C GLU A 10 -16.36 -10.73 2.82
N LEU A 11 -15.21 -11.35 3.07
CA LEU A 11 -13.94 -10.69 2.87
C LEU A 11 -13.49 -10.72 1.42
N THR A 12 -13.97 -11.70 0.67
CA THR A 12 -13.49 -11.88 -0.70
C THR A 12 -14.54 -11.53 -1.74
N ASP A 13 -15.36 -10.53 -1.45
CA ASP A 13 -16.27 -10.03 -2.46
C ASP A 13 -15.46 -9.34 -3.55
N SER A 14 -16.17 -8.86 -4.57
CA SER A 14 -15.49 -8.29 -5.73
C SER A 14 -14.61 -7.09 -5.37
N LYS A 15 -15.02 -6.33 -4.36
CA LYS A 15 -14.22 -5.19 -3.93
C LYS A 15 -12.92 -5.62 -3.27
N PHE A 16 -12.99 -6.68 -2.50
CA PHE A 16 -11.79 -7.19 -1.86
C PHE A 16 -10.80 -7.74 -2.90
N TYR A 17 -11.32 -8.48 -3.88
CA TYR A 17 -10.46 -8.95 -4.96
C TYR A 17 -9.83 -7.80 -5.73
N GLU A 18 -10.60 -6.75 -5.95
CA GLU A 18 -10.10 -5.58 -6.63
C GLU A 18 -8.97 -4.95 -5.84
N LEU A 19 -9.15 -4.84 -4.53
CA LEU A 19 -8.13 -4.32 -3.66
C LEU A 19 -6.86 -5.17 -3.74
N CYS A 20 -7.01 -6.48 -3.67
CA CYS A 20 -5.87 -7.38 -3.75
C CYS A 20 -5.15 -7.23 -5.08
N ASN A 21 -5.91 -7.09 -6.16
CA ASN A 21 -5.32 -6.90 -7.48
C ASN A 21 -4.46 -5.66 -7.54
N ILE A 22 -4.96 -4.57 -7.00
CA ILE A 22 -4.23 -3.32 -7.03
C ILE A 22 -3.00 -3.39 -6.16
N MET A 23 -3.16 -3.91 -4.95
CA MET A 23 -2.02 -4.01 -4.03
C MET A 23 -0.95 -4.95 -4.54
N GLY A 24 -1.33 -5.90 -5.37
CA GLY A 24 -0.38 -6.84 -5.93
C GLY A 24 0.37 -6.29 -7.13
N LYS A 25 -0.02 -5.14 -7.65
CA LYS A 25 0.68 -4.57 -8.78
C LYS A 25 2.00 -3.99 -8.35
N LYS A 26 2.97 -4.19 -9.19
CA LYS A 26 4.30 -3.67 -8.92
C LYS A 26 4.23 -2.17 -8.70
N TRP A 27 4.95 -1.69 -7.73
CA TRP A 27 5.14 -0.28 -7.42
C TRP A 27 4.04 0.34 -6.56
N VAL A 28 2.83 -0.24 -6.50
CA VAL A 28 1.73 0.42 -5.83
C VAL A 28 2.03 0.67 -4.36
N LEU A 29 2.50 -0.34 -3.66
CA LEU A 29 2.76 -0.17 -2.24
C LEU A 29 3.85 0.86 -1.99
N LEU A 30 4.88 0.88 -2.83
CA LEU A 30 5.95 1.86 -2.69
C LEU A 30 5.45 3.27 -2.94
N ILE A 31 4.54 3.44 -3.89
CA ILE A 31 3.93 4.75 -4.13
C ILE A 31 3.14 5.20 -2.91
N LEU A 32 2.35 4.31 -2.36
CA LEU A 32 1.54 4.66 -1.18
C LEU A 32 2.42 5.00 0.01
N ILE A 33 3.49 4.26 0.20
CA ILE A 33 4.43 4.54 1.28
C ILE A 33 5.08 5.90 1.09
N SER A 34 5.43 6.24 -0.15
CA SER A 34 6.03 7.54 -0.44
C SER A 34 5.09 8.68 -0.06
N ILE A 35 3.82 8.54 -0.44
CA ILE A 35 2.84 9.57 -0.11
C ILE A 35 2.63 9.66 1.40
N TYR A 36 2.59 8.52 2.06
CA TYR A 36 2.47 8.51 3.51
C TYR A 36 3.65 9.21 4.18
N ALA A 37 4.82 9.13 3.57
CA ALA A 37 6.02 9.76 4.08
C ALA A 37 6.12 11.24 3.69
N ASN A 38 4.99 11.84 3.30
CA ASN A 38 4.89 13.26 2.97
C ASN A 38 5.54 13.64 1.65
N ILE A 39 5.61 12.70 0.73
CA ILE A 39 6.08 13.00 -0.62
C ILE A 39 4.83 13.09 -1.49
N HIS A 40 4.44 14.31 -1.84
CA HIS A 40 3.13 14.56 -2.44
C HIS A 40 3.17 14.98 -3.89
N THR A 41 4.34 15.09 -4.50
CA THR A 41 4.44 15.54 -5.87
C THR A 41 4.84 14.40 -6.78
N PHE A 42 4.46 14.52 -8.04
CA PHE A 42 4.82 13.51 -9.03
C PHE A 42 6.34 13.33 -9.08
N SER A 43 7.08 14.43 -9.17
CA SER A 43 8.53 14.33 -9.27
C SER A 43 9.15 13.77 -8.01
N GLY A 44 8.60 14.10 -6.85
CA GLY A 44 9.10 13.55 -5.60
C GLY A 44 8.90 12.05 -5.53
N ILE A 45 7.74 11.57 -5.95
CA ILE A 45 7.47 10.14 -5.96
C ILE A 45 8.39 9.44 -6.96
N MET A 46 8.61 10.06 -8.13
CA MET A 46 9.52 9.50 -9.11
C MET A 46 10.91 9.28 -8.51
N LYS A 47 11.37 10.22 -7.71
CA LYS A 47 12.68 10.10 -7.11
C LYS A 47 12.71 9.08 -5.97
N ALA A 48 11.60 8.96 -5.26
CA ALA A 48 11.55 8.09 -4.09
C ALA A 48 11.42 6.61 -4.44
N VAL A 49 10.74 6.31 -5.56
CA VAL A 49 10.49 4.92 -5.93
C VAL A 49 11.52 4.47 -6.94
N PRO A 50 12.38 3.51 -6.57
CA PRO A 50 13.49 3.14 -7.44
C PRO A 50 13.01 2.51 -8.74
N LYS A 51 13.63 2.92 -9.83
CA LYS A 51 13.45 2.31 -11.15
C LYS A 51 12.04 2.40 -11.72
N ILE A 52 11.21 3.26 -11.16
CA ILE A 52 9.91 3.51 -11.77
C ILE A 52 10.08 4.52 -12.89
N ASN A 53 9.26 4.40 -13.94
CA ASN A 53 9.30 5.38 -15.01
C ASN A 53 8.02 6.19 -15.02
N THR A 54 8.02 7.26 -15.81
CA THR A 54 6.91 8.20 -15.87
C THR A 54 5.61 7.52 -16.27
N SER A 55 5.67 6.64 -17.22
CA SER A 55 4.48 5.97 -17.73
C SER A 55 3.86 5.08 -16.66
N ILE A 56 4.68 4.32 -15.95
CA ILE A 56 4.19 3.44 -14.91
C ILE A 56 3.61 4.27 -13.77
N LEU A 57 4.32 5.31 -13.34
CA LEU A 57 3.84 6.12 -12.24
C LEU A 57 2.52 6.80 -12.60
N THR A 58 2.41 7.34 -13.80
CA THR A 58 1.19 7.97 -14.26
C THR A 58 0.03 6.99 -14.19
N ASN A 59 0.23 5.79 -14.72
CA ASN A 59 -0.83 4.78 -14.74
C ASN A 59 -1.23 4.36 -13.34
N ARG A 60 -0.26 4.15 -12.47
CA ARG A 60 -0.56 3.72 -11.11
C ARG A 60 -1.26 4.80 -10.30
N LEU A 61 -0.80 6.05 -10.43
CA LEU A 61 -1.44 7.14 -9.72
C LEU A 61 -2.87 7.37 -10.21
N ASN A 62 -3.07 7.33 -11.52
CA ASN A 62 -4.43 7.49 -12.06
C ASN A 62 -5.35 6.40 -11.54
N GLU A 63 -4.86 5.18 -11.49
CA GLU A 63 -5.64 4.07 -10.98
C GLU A 63 -5.99 4.27 -9.50
N LEU A 64 -5.00 4.69 -8.71
CA LEU A 64 -5.23 4.89 -7.29
C LEU A 64 -6.19 6.04 -7.02
N VAL A 65 -6.12 7.09 -7.82
CA VAL A 65 -7.06 8.20 -7.70
C VAL A 65 -8.46 7.74 -8.09
N ASP A 66 -8.54 6.96 -9.16
CA ASP A 66 -9.82 6.45 -9.64
C ASP A 66 -10.51 5.58 -8.62
N LYS A 67 -9.74 4.88 -7.82
CA LYS A 67 -10.28 3.99 -6.78
C LYS A 67 -10.44 4.68 -5.43
N TRP A 68 -10.14 5.96 -5.35
CA TRP A 68 -10.27 6.75 -4.12
C TRP A 68 -9.28 6.33 -3.03
N PHE A 69 -8.21 5.67 -3.40
CA PHE A 69 -7.13 5.38 -2.46
C PHE A 69 -6.24 6.61 -2.27
N VAL A 70 -6.11 7.39 -3.32
CA VAL A 70 -5.29 8.59 -3.34
C VAL A 70 -6.15 9.73 -3.82
N ILE A 71 -5.95 10.89 -3.23
CA ILE A 71 -6.67 12.11 -3.59
C ILE A 71 -5.70 13.04 -4.28
N ARG A 72 -6.09 13.51 -5.45
CA ARG A 72 -5.30 14.49 -6.20
C ARG A 72 -5.91 15.85 -6.00
N THR A 73 -5.08 16.78 -5.54
CA THR A 73 -5.57 18.14 -5.30
C THR A 73 -5.53 18.98 -6.57
N ALA A 74 -6.13 20.14 -6.50
CA ALA A 74 -6.11 21.10 -7.62
C ALA A 74 -4.70 21.54 -7.98
N LYS A 75 -3.78 21.44 -7.04
CA LYS A 75 -2.38 21.79 -7.28
C LYS A 75 -1.56 20.59 -7.74
N SER A 76 -2.22 19.54 -8.11
CA SER A 76 -1.56 18.31 -8.59
C SER A 76 -0.66 17.68 -7.54
N GLU A 77 -1.10 17.74 -6.30
CA GLU A 77 -0.45 17.01 -5.21
C GLU A 77 -1.28 15.79 -4.87
N TYR A 78 -0.62 14.77 -4.32
CA TYR A 78 -1.24 13.49 -4.06
C TYR A 78 -1.21 13.19 -2.56
N TYR A 79 -2.36 12.83 -2.03
CA TYR A 79 -2.51 12.49 -0.62
C TYR A 79 -3.27 11.20 -0.48
N LEU A 80 -2.98 10.46 0.58
CA LEU A 80 -3.75 9.25 0.85
C LEU A 80 -5.13 9.63 1.36
N SER A 81 -6.12 8.81 1.03
CA SER A 81 -7.41 8.94 1.68
C SER A 81 -7.24 8.62 3.15
N GLU A 82 -8.24 9.01 3.93
CA GLU A 82 -8.18 8.80 5.37
C GLU A 82 -8.01 7.31 5.71
N GLN A 83 -8.76 6.47 5.03
CA GLN A 83 -8.70 5.03 5.28
C GLN A 83 -7.32 4.48 4.98
N TRP A 84 -6.71 4.95 3.92
CA TRP A 84 -5.40 4.46 3.54
C TRP A 84 -4.30 5.01 4.42
N THR A 85 -4.50 6.20 4.95
CA THR A 85 -3.58 6.75 5.95
C THR A 85 -3.58 5.86 7.19
N GLU A 86 -4.76 5.47 7.64
CA GLU A 86 -4.87 4.60 8.80
C GLU A 86 -4.22 3.24 8.54
N LEU A 87 -4.42 2.72 7.35
CA LEU A 87 -3.81 1.44 6.99
C LEU A 87 -2.29 1.53 7.01
N MET A 88 -1.76 2.62 6.47
CA MET A 88 -0.31 2.80 6.47
C MET A 88 0.24 2.93 7.89
N GLU A 89 -0.49 3.60 8.75
CA GLU A 89 -0.07 3.70 10.14
C GLU A 89 -0.06 2.33 10.82
N TRP A 90 -1.05 1.53 10.52
CA TRP A 90 -1.10 0.17 11.04
C TRP A 90 0.06 -0.66 10.54
N LEU A 91 0.37 -0.54 9.25
CA LEU A 91 1.50 -1.27 8.67
C LEU A 91 2.82 -0.83 9.29
N LYS A 92 2.96 0.46 9.54
CA LYS A 92 4.16 0.96 10.21
C LYS A 92 4.31 0.37 11.59
N SER A 93 3.22 0.34 12.33
CA SER A 93 3.21 -0.23 13.66
C SER A 93 3.57 -1.71 13.62
N LEU A 94 3.01 -2.42 12.65
CA LEU A 94 3.29 -3.83 12.49
C LEU A 94 4.76 -4.07 12.16
N LYS A 95 5.31 -3.24 11.30
CA LYS A 95 6.72 -3.35 10.96
C LYS A 95 7.60 -3.16 12.17
N GLU A 96 7.28 -2.19 13.00
CA GLU A 96 8.06 -1.93 14.20
C GLU A 96 8.01 -3.09 15.16
N ARG A 97 6.84 -3.68 15.32
CA ARG A 97 6.70 -4.86 16.17
C ARG A 97 7.48 -6.03 15.62
N ALA A 98 7.41 -6.23 14.33
CA ALA A 98 8.11 -7.33 13.70
C ALA A 98 9.61 -7.19 13.86
N THR A 99 10.10 -5.96 13.76
CA THR A 99 11.52 -5.69 13.92
C THR A 99 11.97 -5.99 15.34
N GLN A 100 11.18 -5.58 16.32
CA GLN A 100 11.49 -5.87 17.71
C GLN A 100 11.46 -7.38 17.96
N THR A 101 10.41 -8.00 17.48
CA THR A 101 10.29 -9.44 17.66
C THR A 101 11.45 -10.17 17.01
N GLY A 102 11.87 -9.70 15.87
CA GLY A 102 12.99 -10.31 15.18
C GLY A 102 14.27 -10.24 15.98
N ARG A 103 14.49 -9.15 16.69
CA ARG A 103 15.68 -9.01 17.49
C ARG A 103 15.64 -9.90 18.73
N ASP A 104 14.47 -10.06 19.28
CA ASP A 104 14.30 -10.88 20.46
C ASP A 104 14.08 -12.34 20.14
N LYS A 105 14.02 -12.65 18.88
CA LYS A 105 13.66 -13.97 18.45
C LYS A 105 14.63 -15.01 18.98
N PRO A 106 14.14 -15.97 19.64
CA PRO A 106 14.97 -17.08 20.08
C PRO A 106 15.33 -17.97 18.94
N THR A 107 15.27 -18.03 18.54
CA THR A 107 15.06 -18.48 17.49
C THR A 107 14.68 -19.71 17.24
N LYS A 108 14.04 -19.21 17.47
CA LYS A 108 13.45 -19.88 17.12
C LYS A 108 13.62 -20.79 16.92
N LYS A 109 13.67 -20.73 17.42
CA LYS A 109 13.53 -21.38 17.37
C LYS A 109 13.81 -22.04 17.45
N ASN A 110 14.04 -22.08 17.97
CA ASN A 110 14.09 -22.69 18.08
C ASN A 110 14.34 -23.28 18.23
N LYS A 111 14.59 -23.32 18.52
CA LYS A 111 14.57 -24.00 18.69
C LYS A 111 14.72 -24.49 18.55
#